data_964f7a96af239c989bf1d42fb2039c17
#
_entry.id   964f7a96af239c989bf1d42fb2039c17
#
_cell.length_a   1.000
_cell.length_b   1.000
_cell.length_c   1.000
_cell.angle_alpha   90.00
_cell.angle_beta   90.00
_cell.angle_gamma   90.00
#
_symmetry.space_group_name_H-M   'P 1'
#
loop_
_entity.id
_entity.type
_entity.pdbx_description
1 polymer ?
#
loop_
_entity_poly.entity_id
_entity_poly.type
_entity_poly.pdbx_seq_one_letter_code
_entity_poly.pdbx_strand_id
1 'polypeptide(L)'
;VNYEIRLINSIVETNNYVSAVNGGVENVFKEYRDIWNFVVNHHDTHKKVPSKETIKQHYPDFEFIATPEPLEYYIDEAKRESLSYQTRSIVSKAHNLISELGPREALSYLMEETSKVYKFASSLKDTDLVGDWRERFDDLTERSKNHKEIQGIPSGIKVIDKVFGGWQAGDFVVLLGWTGVGKSFIARLFAVNAWKAGYRPMIISLEMNKQQEGQRLDTLLNNGEGHFTNTDLIKANANILDTYEKWADATFAGKQPIYLITSEGVETADQNMVQAKIDQYHPDMVILDYHGLFDDSSGSKTETEKAKNLSKAFKRIAVRNSIPIIDVAAVTMSEGHSERPPELEEVAWSKQLAYDADLVLAIHREPNSDLFQVVSRKVRRATQFGFYLRWNLETGKWEEEWDI
;
A
#
# COMPACT_ATOMS: atom_id res chain seq x y z
N VAL A 1 13.31 4.58 37.70
CA VAL A 1 14.51 5.17 37.11
C VAL A 1 14.18 5.51 35.67
N ASN A 2 14.53 6.74 35.25
CA ASN A 2 14.25 7.27 33.93
C ASN A 2 14.98 6.43 32.86
N TYR A 3 14.25 6.01 31.81
CA TYR A 3 14.81 5.21 30.71
C TYR A 3 15.95 5.91 29.96
N GLU A 4 15.92 7.24 29.88
CA GLU A 4 16.99 8.05 29.24
C GLU A 4 18.32 7.92 30.00
N ILE A 5 18.27 7.91 31.35
CA ILE A 5 19.44 7.70 32.18
C ILE A 5 20.03 6.31 31.94
N ARG A 6 19.20 5.25 31.93
CA ARG A 6 19.65 3.88 31.69
C ARG A 6 20.33 3.76 30.33
N LEU A 7 19.72 4.32 29.29
CA LEU A 7 20.24 4.25 27.94
C LEU A 7 21.59 4.98 27.81
N ILE A 8 21.72 6.22 28.36
CA ILE A 8 23.01 6.93 28.34
C ILE A 8 24.07 6.15 29.11
N ASN A 9 23.74 5.59 30.28
CA ASN A 9 24.67 4.78 31.05
C ASN A 9 25.16 3.54 30.28
N SER A 10 24.24 2.84 29.62
CA SER A 10 24.56 1.65 28.81
C SER A 10 25.45 2.02 27.61
N ILE A 11 25.17 3.13 26.92
CA ILE A 11 26.01 3.62 25.81
C ILE A 11 27.43 3.93 26.31
N VAL A 12 27.56 4.57 27.48
CA VAL A 12 28.85 4.92 28.07
C VAL A 12 29.60 3.66 28.53
N GLU A 13 28.93 2.71 29.19
CA GLU A 13 29.54 1.47 29.67
C GLU A 13 29.99 0.56 28.54
N THR A 14 29.18 0.42 27.48
CA THR A 14 29.52 -0.43 26.33
C THR A 14 30.45 0.25 25.32
N ASN A 15 30.66 1.57 25.45
CA ASN A 15 31.35 2.41 24.46
C ASN A 15 30.79 2.21 23.02
N ASN A 16 29.50 1.95 22.88
CA ASN A 16 28.88 1.59 21.63
C ASN A 16 27.83 2.62 21.17
N TYR A 17 28.34 3.77 20.73
CA TYR A 17 27.54 4.85 20.16
C TYR A 17 26.87 4.44 18.85
N VAL A 18 27.58 3.69 18.00
CA VAL A 18 27.09 3.35 16.65
C VAL A 18 25.83 2.49 16.72
N SER A 19 25.78 1.48 17.60
CA SER A 19 24.57 0.68 17.81
C SER A 19 23.40 1.50 18.33
N ALA A 20 23.64 2.49 19.18
CA ALA A 20 22.58 3.37 19.67
C ALA A 20 22.00 4.23 18.54
N VAL A 21 22.87 4.86 17.71
CA VAL A 21 22.41 5.66 16.56
C VAL A 21 21.67 4.80 15.53
N ASN A 22 22.23 3.66 15.16
CA ASN A 22 21.57 2.70 14.27
C ASN A 22 20.25 2.19 14.86
N GLY A 23 20.18 2.09 16.18
CA GLY A 23 18.96 1.82 16.93
C GLY A 23 17.92 2.94 16.84
N GLY A 24 18.23 4.13 16.28
CA GLY A 24 17.30 5.24 16.09
C GLY A 24 16.87 5.93 17.39
N VAL A 25 17.81 6.11 18.34
CA VAL A 25 17.51 6.68 19.65
C VAL A 25 17.49 8.21 19.69
N GLU A 26 17.81 8.90 18.61
CA GLU A 26 17.98 10.37 18.55
C GLU A 26 16.77 11.16 19.11
N ASN A 27 15.57 10.65 18.89
CA ASN A 27 14.34 11.29 19.32
C ASN A 27 13.76 10.73 20.64
N VAL A 28 14.47 9.81 21.27
CA VAL A 28 14.08 9.22 22.56
C VAL A 28 14.33 10.19 23.70
N PHE A 29 15.42 10.99 23.59
CA PHE A 29 15.86 11.90 24.64
C PHE A 29 15.05 13.20 24.64
N LYS A 30 14.47 13.54 25.80
CA LYS A 30 13.74 14.78 26.05
C LYS A 30 14.34 15.53 27.26
N GLU A 31 14.36 14.85 28.39
CA GLU A 31 14.85 15.39 29.64
C GLU A 31 16.39 15.48 29.67
N TYR A 32 17.05 14.48 29.11
CA TYR A 32 18.51 14.38 29.05
C TYR A 32 19.09 14.67 27.66
N ARG A 33 18.36 15.44 26.85
CA ARG A 33 18.76 15.79 25.49
C ARG A 33 20.12 16.51 25.44
N ASP A 34 20.41 17.36 26.40
CA ASP A 34 21.68 18.09 26.44
C ASP A 34 22.87 17.16 26.68
N ILE A 35 22.70 16.15 27.53
CA ILE A 35 23.73 15.12 27.76
C ILE A 35 23.89 14.24 26.52
N TRP A 36 22.79 13.86 25.88
CA TRP A 36 22.84 13.12 24.60
C TRP A 36 23.60 13.92 23.53
N ASN A 37 23.28 15.20 23.34
CA ASN A 37 23.97 16.06 22.40
C ASN A 37 25.47 16.19 22.73
N PHE A 38 25.81 16.20 24.00
CA PHE A 38 27.22 16.19 24.43
C PHE A 38 27.91 14.88 24.03
N VAL A 39 27.25 13.73 24.23
CA VAL A 39 27.77 12.41 23.81
C VAL A 39 27.99 12.38 22.30
N VAL A 40 27.01 12.86 21.51
CA VAL A 40 27.10 12.96 20.05
C VAL A 40 28.30 13.81 19.62
N ASN A 41 28.38 15.05 20.11
CA ASN A 41 29.45 15.99 19.76
C ASN A 41 30.84 15.46 20.15
N HIS A 42 30.94 14.84 21.33
CA HIS A 42 32.20 14.23 21.77
C HIS A 42 32.61 13.06 20.85
N HIS A 43 31.65 12.21 20.49
CA HIS A 43 31.93 11.10 19.57
C HIS A 43 32.32 11.62 18.17
N ASP A 44 31.64 12.65 17.66
CA ASP A 44 31.96 13.22 16.35
C ASP A 44 33.37 13.79 16.29
N THR A 45 33.80 14.41 17.39
CA THR A 45 35.13 15.06 17.51
C THR A 45 36.22 14.02 17.76
N HIS A 46 36.01 13.10 18.68
CA HIS A 46 37.05 12.22 19.23
C HIS A 46 36.91 10.76 18.81
N LYS A 47 35.85 10.41 18.08
CA LYS A 47 35.50 9.05 17.65
C LYS A 47 35.39 8.04 18.80
N LYS A 48 35.06 8.54 19.98
CA LYS A 48 34.85 7.75 21.22
C LYS A 48 33.71 8.36 22.03
N VAL A 49 33.01 7.52 22.78
CA VAL A 49 32.04 7.97 23.80
C VAL A 49 32.82 8.67 24.96
N PRO A 50 32.29 9.78 25.52
CA PRO A 50 32.92 10.42 26.69
C PRO A 50 32.96 9.47 27.90
N SER A 51 34.01 9.56 28.72
CA SER A 51 34.09 8.77 29.93
C SER A 51 33.09 9.25 30.99
N LYS A 52 32.85 8.42 32.02
CA LYS A 52 31.99 8.79 33.16
C LYS A 52 32.50 10.05 33.85
N GLU A 53 33.81 10.18 33.99
CA GLU A 53 34.47 11.36 34.57
C GLU A 53 34.25 12.62 33.73
N THR A 54 34.37 12.49 32.41
CA THR A 54 34.14 13.60 31.49
C THR A 54 32.69 14.09 31.54
N ILE A 55 31.74 13.17 31.59
CA ILE A 55 30.30 13.55 31.74
C ILE A 55 30.05 14.20 33.10
N LYS A 56 30.58 13.64 34.21
CA LYS A 56 30.44 14.22 35.56
C LYS A 56 31.02 15.61 35.67
N GLN A 57 32.09 15.89 34.94
CA GLN A 57 32.71 17.22 34.94
C GLN A 57 31.80 18.28 34.31
N HIS A 58 31.04 17.94 33.29
CA HIS A 58 30.14 18.85 32.60
C HIS A 58 28.72 18.84 33.17
N TYR A 59 28.30 17.67 33.70
CA TYR A 59 26.96 17.43 34.28
C TYR A 59 27.10 16.77 35.66
N PRO A 60 27.44 17.56 36.71
CA PRO A 60 27.70 17.03 38.05
C PRO A 60 26.54 16.26 38.66
N ASP A 61 25.30 16.64 38.30
CA ASP A 61 24.08 16.03 38.82
C ASP A 61 23.63 14.77 38.06
N PHE A 62 24.31 14.40 36.95
CA PHE A 62 23.97 13.19 36.22
C PHE A 62 24.29 11.92 37.01
N GLU A 63 23.34 11.02 37.15
CA GLU A 63 23.47 9.82 37.95
C GLU A 63 23.99 8.65 37.11
N PHE A 64 25.11 8.06 37.52
CA PHE A 64 25.63 6.82 36.94
C PHE A 64 25.08 5.61 37.70
N ILE A 65 24.36 4.75 36.94
CA ILE A 65 23.78 3.51 37.42
C ILE A 65 24.31 2.33 36.63
N ALA A 66 24.32 1.14 37.23
CA ALA A 66 24.73 -0.08 36.53
C ALA A 66 23.68 -0.49 35.49
N THR A 67 24.16 -0.94 34.33
CA THR A 67 23.32 -1.41 33.23
C THR A 67 23.73 -2.83 32.84
N PRO A 68 23.25 -3.88 33.61
CA PRO A 68 23.70 -5.26 33.47
C PRO A 68 23.23 -5.93 32.17
N GLU A 69 22.16 -5.41 31.54
CA GLU A 69 21.61 -5.97 30.31
C GLU A 69 22.37 -5.46 29.07
N PRO A 70 22.27 -6.13 27.92
CA PRO A 70 22.85 -5.66 26.66
C PRO A 70 22.30 -4.29 26.25
N LEU A 71 23.07 -3.51 25.49
CA LEU A 71 22.66 -2.18 25.01
C LEU A 71 21.35 -2.21 24.24
N GLU A 72 21.13 -3.23 23.42
CA GLU A 72 19.91 -3.44 22.62
C GLU A 72 18.65 -3.48 23.49
N TYR A 73 18.73 -4.11 24.69
CA TYR A 73 17.63 -4.10 25.64
C TYR A 73 17.24 -2.69 26.07
N TYR A 74 18.23 -1.85 26.38
CA TYR A 74 17.97 -0.46 26.81
C TYR A 74 17.52 0.44 25.66
N ILE A 75 17.94 0.16 24.43
CA ILE A 75 17.43 0.82 23.22
C ILE A 75 15.92 0.52 23.06
N ASP A 76 15.54 -0.75 23.15
CA ASP A 76 14.14 -1.18 23.00
C ASP A 76 13.26 -0.68 24.15
N GLU A 77 13.76 -0.72 25.41
CA GLU A 77 13.07 -0.15 26.57
C GLU A 77 12.83 1.35 26.38
N ALA A 78 13.84 2.09 26.00
CA ALA A 78 13.77 3.53 25.83
C ALA A 78 12.81 3.93 24.68
N LYS A 79 12.81 3.21 23.58
CA LYS A 79 11.84 3.40 22.48
C LYS A 79 10.41 3.15 22.93
N ARG A 80 10.16 2.05 23.65
CA ARG A 80 8.83 1.69 24.13
C ARG A 80 8.30 2.73 25.13
N GLU A 81 9.12 3.17 26.07
CA GLU A 81 8.73 4.17 27.05
C GLU A 81 8.53 5.57 26.41
N SER A 82 9.41 5.95 25.47
CA SER A 82 9.24 7.19 24.71
C SER A 82 7.95 7.18 23.89
N LEU A 83 7.63 6.06 23.23
CA LEU A 83 6.38 5.89 22.49
C LEU A 83 5.16 5.99 23.42
N SER A 84 5.21 5.31 24.58
CA SER A 84 4.16 5.36 25.60
C SER A 84 3.91 6.79 26.10
N TYR A 85 4.98 7.53 26.37
CA TYR A 85 4.89 8.93 26.78
C TYR A 85 4.28 9.82 25.69
N GLN A 86 4.74 9.70 24.44
CA GLN A 86 4.21 10.46 23.31
C GLN A 86 2.72 10.18 23.08
N THR A 87 2.34 8.90 23.11
CA THR A 87 0.93 8.48 22.96
C THR A 87 0.05 9.09 24.04
N ARG A 88 0.45 9.01 25.31
CA ARG A 88 -0.29 9.62 26.43
C ARG A 88 -0.42 11.13 26.26
N SER A 89 0.65 11.81 25.84
CA SER A 89 0.65 13.26 25.60
C SER A 89 -0.34 13.65 24.50
N ILE A 90 -0.35 12.91 23.38
CA ILE A 90 -1.27 13.14 22.26
C ILE A 90 -2.72 12.95 22.70
N VAL A 91 -3.02 11.86 23.42
CA VAL A 91 -4.38 11.58 23.90
C VAL A 91 -4.85 12.65 24.89
N SER A 92 -3.98 13.08 25.82
CA SER A 92 -4.30 14.12 26.79
C SER A 92 -4.60 15.47 26.09
N LYS A 93 -3.81 15.85 25.09
CA LYS A 93 -4.04 17.09 24.35
C LYS A 93 -5.29 17.01 23.48
N ALA A 94 -5.55 15.87 22.85
CA ALA A 94 -6.78 15.66 22.10
C ALA A 94 -8.02 15.75 23.00
N HIS A 95 -7.95 15.23 24.23
CA HIS A 95 -9.04 15.35 25.21
C HIS A 95 -9.34 16.82 25.52
N ASN A 96 -8.33 17.64 25.73
CA ASN A 96 -8.50 19.07 25.99
C ASN A 96 -9.11 19.80 24.77
N LEU A 97 -8.65 19.46 23.55
CA LEU A 97 -9.14 20.04 22.31
C LEU A 97 -10.64 19.77 22.07
N ILE A 98 -11.19 18.64 22.54
CA ILE A 98 -12.64 18.37 22.45
C ILE A 98 -13.42 19.50 23.13
N SER A 99 -12.98 19.94 24.30
CA SER A 99 -13.64 20.99 25.07
C SER A 99 -13.37 22.41 24.56
N GLU A 100 -12.21 22.66 23.97
CA GLU A 100 -11.76 23.98 23.51
C GLU A 100 -12.23 24.30 22.08
N LEU A 101 -12.11 23.36 21.17
CA LEU A 101 -12.30 23.58 19.73
C LEU A 101 -13.36 22.62 19.10
N GLY A 102 -13.72 21.56 19.80
CA GLY A 102 -14.68 20.59 19.34
C GLY A 102 -14.08 19.24 18.89
N PRO A 103 -14.94 18.23 18.67
CA PRO A 103 -14.50 16.86 18.39
C PRO A 103 -13.82 16.69 17.02
N ARG A 104 -14.17 17.49 16.03
CA ARG A 104 -13.60 17.41 14.68
C ARG A 104 -12.12 17.81 14.67
N GLU A 105 -11.79 18.91 15.35
CA GLU A 105 -10.43 19.43 15.50
C GLU A 105 -9.58 18.50 16.35
N ALA A 106 -10.14 17.90 17.39
CA ALA A 106 -9.45 16.89 18.20
C ALA A 106 -9.13 15.63 17.37
N LEU A 107 -10.02 15.16 16.51
CA LEU A 107 -9.76 14.05 15.60
C LEU A 107 -8.68 14.38 14.57
N SER A 108 -8.73 15.58 13.97
CA SER A 108 -7.71 16.02 13.03
C SER A 108 -6.32 16.06 13.68
N TYR A 109 -6.24 16.58 14.91
CA TYR A 109 -5.02 16.58 15.72
C TYR A 109 -4.51 15.16 16.00
N LEU A 110 -5.40 14.24 16.41
CA LEU A 110 -5.04 12.84 16.66
C LEU A 110 -4.48 12.19 15.39
N MET A 111 -5.12 12.36 14.24
CA MET A 111 -4.65 11.78 12.98
C MET A 111 -3.27 12.32 12.59
N GLU A 112 -3.05 13.62 12.70
CA GLU A 112 -1.78 14.25 12.38
C GLU A 112 -0.65 13.78 13.29
N GLU A 113 -0.84 13.86 14.61
CA GLU A 113 0.21 13.55 15.59
C GLU A 113 0.49 12.04 15.69
N THR A 114 -0.53 11.20 15.63
CA THR A 114 -0.31 9.74 15.59
C THR A 114 0.44 9.33 14.34
N SER A 115 0.18 9.96 13.20
CA SER A 115 0.96 9.73 11.96
C SER A 115 2.44 10.08 12.12
N LYS A 116 2.76 11.18 12.82
CA LYS A 116 4.15 11.58 13.11
C LYS A 116 4.85 10.56 14.00
N VAL A 117 4.19 10.14 15.09
CA VAL A 117 4.71 9.14 16.03
C VAL A 117 4.88 7.78 15.36
N TYR A 118 3.94 7.39 14.53
CA TYR A 118 4.01 6.13 13.81
C TYR A 118 5.17 6.09 12.79
N LYS A 119 5.42 7.18 12.09
CA LYS A 119 6.60 7.31 11.20
C LYS A 119 7.91 7.17 11.97
N PHE A 120 7.93 7.62 13.21
CA PHE A 120 9.09 7.47 14.09
C PHE A 120 9.24 6.04 14.63
N ALA A 121 8.15 5.39 15.02
CA ALA A 121 8.16 4.01 15.54
C ALA A 121 8.52 2.97 14.47
N SER A 122 8.23 3.26 13.18
CA SER A 122 8.66 2.45 12.04
C SER A 122 10.09 2.80 11.65
N SER A 123 11.08 2.47 12.49
CA SER A 123 12.48 2.53 12.10
C SER A 123 12.68 1.62 10.88
N LEU A 124 13.33 2.14 9.84
CA LEU A 124 13.84 1.34 8.74
C LEU A 124 14.66 0.20 9.35
N LYS A 125 14.29 -1.04 9.08
CA LYS A 125 15.11 -2.19 9.45
C LYS A 125 16.33 -2.16 8.55
N ASP A 126 17.48 -1.83 9.11
CA ASP A 126 18.74 -2.01 8.43
C ASP A 126 19.02 -3.52 8.34
N THR A 127 19.42 -3.98 7.18
CA THR A 127 19.69 -5.39 6.91
C THR A 127 21.12 -5.53 6.40
N ASP A 128 21.92 -6.39 7.03
CA ASP A 128 23.20 -6.82 6.49
C ASP A 128 22.98 -7.88 5.41
N LEU A 129 22.97 -7.44 4.15
CA LEU A 129 22.74 -8.32 3.00
C LEU A 129 23.77 -9.46 2.87
N VAL A 130 24.94 -9.33 3.46
CA VAL A 130 25.96 -10.39 3.45
C VAL A 130 25.70 -11.37 4.58
N GLY A 131 25.44 -10.87 5.79
CA GLY A 131 25.12 -11.70 6.96
C GLY A 131 23.82 -12.49 6.81
N ASP A 132 22.81 -11.89 6.19
CA ASP A 132 21.45 -12.43 6.08
C ASP A 132 21.22 -13.37 4.88
N TRP A 133 22.29 -13.85 4.22
CA TRP A 133 22.15 -14.73 3.07
C TRP A 133 21.43 -16.04 3.38
N ARG A 134 21.52 -16.54 4.62
CA ARG A 134 20.83 -17.76 5.06
C ARG A 134 19.32 -17.57 5.11
N GLU A 135 18.82 -16.45 5.61
CA GLU A 135 17.40 -16.13 5.62
C GLU A 135 16.83 -16.13 4.19
N ARG A 136 17.57 -15.52 3.24
CA ARG A 136 17.19 -15.56 1.82
C ARG A 136 17.23 -16.96 1.22
N PHE A 137 18.17 -17.78 1.63
CA PHE A 137 18.27 -19.18 1.18
C PHE A 137 17.14 -20.03 1.74
N ASP A 138 16.78 -19.82 3.01
CA ASP A 138 15.68 -20.54 3.67
C ASP A 138 14.34 -20.17 3.02
N ASP A 139 14.09 -18.88 2.76
CA ASP A 139 12.94 -18.39 2.00
C ASP A 139 12.87 -19.01 0.58
N LEU A 140 14.00 -19.03 -0.15
CA LEU A 140 14.08 -19.68 -1.45
C LEU A 140 13.74 -21.16 -1.36
N THR A 141 14.26 -21.84 -0.33
CA THR A 141 14.04 -23.27 -0.12
C THR A 141 12.58 -23.56 0.20
N GLU A 142 11.95 -22.73 1.03
CA GLU A 142 10.53 -22.87 1.37
C GLU A 142 9.65 -22.66 0.13
N ARG A 143 9.92 -21.61 -0.64
CA ARG A 143 9.20 -21.34 -1.89
C ARG A 143 9.38 -22.46 -2.91
N SER A 144 10.56 -23.04 -3.01
CA SER A 144 10.86 -24.16 -3.92
C SER A 144 10.09 -25.44 -3.57
N LYS A 145 9.84 -25.71 -2.27
CA LYS A 145 9.06 -26.87 -1.80
C LYS A 145 7.58 -26.75 -2.14
N ASN A 146 7.08 -25.54 -2.19
CA ASN A 146 5.66 -25.29 -2.42
C ASN A 146 5.23 -25.46 -3.88
N HIS A 147 6.15 -25.67 -4.80
CA HIS A 147 5.93 -25.91 -6.26
C HIS A 147 4.80 -25.05 -6.88
N LYS A 148 4.58 -23.84 -6.35
CA LYS A 148 3.61 -22.94 -6.96
C LYS A 148 4.19 -22.40 -8.26
N GLU A 149 3.48 -22.64 -9.35
CA GLU A 149 3.81 -22.10 -10.66
C GLU A 149 3.86 -20.56 -10.65
N ILE A 150 3.02 -19.95 -9.82
CA ILE A 150 2.93 -18.50 -9.61
C ILE A 150 3.22 -18.21 -8.14
N GLN A 151 4.25 -17.41 -7.87
CA GLN A 151 4.66 -17.07 -6.50
C GLN A 151 3.80 -15.97 -5.87
N GLY A 152 3.26 -15.06 -6.69
CA GLY A 152 2.35 -13.99 -6.28
C GLY A 152 0.88 -14.39 -6.31
N ILE A 153 0.01 -13.40 -6.18
CA ILE A 153 -1.42 -13.55 -6.42
C ILE A 153 -1.65 -13.68 -7.92
N PRO A 154 -2.31 -14.75 -8.41
CA PRO A 154 -2.54 -14.92 -9.83
C PRO A 154 -3.33 -13.75 -10.43
N SER A 155 -2.86 -13.23 -11.55
CA SER A 155 -3.62 -12.26 -12.36
C SER A 155 -4.72 -12.96 -13.18
N GLY A 156 -4.54 -14.25 -13.45
CA GLY A 156 -5.33 -15.06 -14.34
C GLY A 156 -5.01 -14.85 -15.81
N ILE A 157 -4.05 -13.99 -16.12
CA ILE A 157 -3.53 -13.76 -17.47
C ILE A 157 -2.18 -14.46 -17.57
N LYS A 158 -2.07 -15.44 -18.45
CA LYS A 158 -0.90 -16.34 -18.54
C LYS A 158 0.42 -15.58 -18.74
N VAL A 159 0.41 -14.57 -19.62
CA VAL A 159 1.64 -13.81 -19.88
C VAL A 159 2.06 -12.99 -18.66
N ILE A 160 1.14 -12.37 -17.92
CA ILE A 160 1.47 -11.66 -16.67
C ILE A 160 2.00 -12.65 -15.64
N ASP A 161 1.30 -13.76 -15.45
CA ASP A 161 1.64 -14.76 -14.44
C ASP A 161 2.99 -15.42 -14.76
N LYS A 162 3.28 -15.72 -16.02
CA LYS A 162 4.54 -16.32 -16.48
C LYS A 162 5.71 -15.33 -16.40
N VAL A 163 5.53 -14.07 -16.84
CA VAL A 163 6.61 -13.10 -16.99
C VAL A 163 6.84 -12.31 -15.70
N PHE A 164 5.75 -11.87 -15.05
CA PHE A 164 5.79 -11.05 -13.86
C PHE A 164 5.67 -11.85 -12.56
N GLY A 165 5.19 -13.11 -12.62
CA GLY A 165 5.07 -14.02 -11.48
C GLY A 165 3.80 -13.79 -10.65
N GLY A 166 2.76 -13.17 -11.23
CA GLY A 166 1.58 -12.68 -10.52
C GLY A 166 1.88 -11.40 -9.71
N TRP A 167 0.90 -10.95 -8.94
CA TRP A 167 1.00 -9.74 -8.12
C TRP A 167 1.78 -10.05 -6.84
N GLN A 168 2.92 -9.40 -6.63
CA GLN A 168 3.78 -9.65 -5.47
C GLN A 168 3.47 -8.67 -4.33
N ALA A 169 3.87 -9.05 -3.13
CA ALA A 169 3.81 -8.20 -1.95
C ALA A 169 4.53 -6.87 -2.20
N GLY A 170 3.83 -5.76 -1.96
CA GLY A 170 4.36 -4.41 -2.15
C GLY A 170 4.39 -3.89 -3.58
N ASP A 171 3.85 -4.62 -4.56
CA ASP A 171 3.70 -4.11 -5.92
C ASP A 171 2.75 -2.93 -5.99
N PHE A 172 3.14 -1.93 -6.76
CA PHE A 172 2.28 -0.85 -7.20
C PHE A 172 2.14 -0.92 -8.72
N VAL A 173 0.96 -1.30 -9.18
CA VAL A 173 0.63 -1.52 -10.59
C VAL A 173 -0.30 -0.43 -11.07
N VAL A 174 -0.04 0.12 -12.24
CA VAL A 174 -0.88 1.17 -12.84
C VAL A 174 -1.49 0.67 -14.13
N LEU A 175 -2.81 0.79 -14.24
CA LEU A 175 -3.57 0.53 -15.46
C LEU A 175 -3.86 1.86 -16.16
N LEU A 176 -3.22 2.10 -17.30
CA LEU A 176 -3.41 3.28 -18.13
C LEU A 176 -4.37 3.02 -19.30
N GLY A 177 -5.15 3.99 -19.66
CA GLY A 177 -5.95 3.93 -20.88
C GLY A 177 -6.85 5.14 -21.04
N TRP A 178 -7.34 5.34 -22.25
CA TRP A 178 -8.33 6.39 -22.56
C TRP A 178 -9.64 6.13 -21.82
N THR A 179 -10.45 7.17 -21.67
CA THR A 179 -11.80 7.01 -21.08
C THR A 179 -12.64 6.06 -21.94
N GLY A 180 -13.35 5.14 -21.32
CA GLY A 180 -14.25 4.22 -22.01
C GLY A 180 -13.60 2.96 -22.63
N VAL A 181 -12.27 2.80 -22.57
CA VAL A 181 -11.58 1.62 -23.14
C VAL A 181 -11.70 0.35 -22.31
N GLY A 182 -12.25 0.43 -21.09
CA GLY A 182 -12.48 -0.75 -20.26
C GLY A 182 -11.44 -1.03 -19.18
N LYS A 183 -10.65 -0.03 -18.75
CA LYS A 183 -9.69 -0.15 -17.64
C LYS A 183 -10.30 -0.80 -16.39
N SER A 184 -11.45 -0.27 -15.98
CA SER A 184 -12.19 -0.76 -14.81
C SER A 184 -12.60 -2.22 -14.94
N PHE A 185 -12.94 -2.70 -16.14
CA PHE A 185 -13.25 -4.11 -16.38
C PHE A 185 -12.03 -5.00 -16.18
N ILE A 186 -10.86 -4.61 -16.72
CA ILE A 186 -9.61 -5.36 -16.54
C ILE A 186 -9.20 -5.39 -15.07
N ALA A 187 -9.35 -4.27 -14.35
CA ALA A 187 -9.08 -4.22 -12.92
C ALA A 187 -9.97 -5.20 -12.12
N ARG A 188 -11.29 -5.28 -12.46
CA ARG A 188 -12.21 -6.26 -11.84
C ARG A 188 -11.86 -7.68 -12.22
N LEU A 189 -11.42 -7.93 -13.46
CA LEU A 189 -10.95 -9.25 -13.86
C LEU A 189 -9.81 -9.73 -12.98
N PHE A 190 -8.84 -8.89 -12.67
CA PHE A 190 -7.76 -9.24 -11.74
C PHE A 190 -8.27 -9.55 -10.34
N ALA A 191 -9.25 -8.78 -9.82
CA ALA A 191 -9.88 -9.06 -8.54
C ALA A 191 -10.63 -10.40 -8.54
N VAL A 192 -11.41 -10.70 -9.59
CA VAL A 192 -12.14 -11.95 -9.73
C VAL A 192 -11.19 -13.15 -9.81
N ASN A 193 -10.10 -13.03 -10.55
CA ASN A 193 -9.12 -14.10 -10.67
C ASN A 193 -8.37 -14.35 -9.36
N ALA A 194 -7.99 -13.31 -8.65
CA ALA A 194 -7.42 -13.41 -7.29
C ALA A 194 -8.41 -14.08 -6.33
N TRP A 195 -9.69 -13.70 -6.38
CA TRP A 195 -10.73 -14.29 -5.54
C TRP A 195 -10.96 -15.78 -5.87
N LYS A 196 -11.04 -16.13 -7.15
CA LYS A 196 -11.14 -17.55 -7.61
C LYS A 196 -9.95 -18.38 -7.10
N ALA A 197 -8.78 -17.77 -6.96
CA ALA A 197 -7.58 -18.40 -6.39
C ALA A 197 -7.56 -18.43 -4.84
N GLY A 198 -8.62 -17.95 -4.16
CA GLY A 198 -8.79 -18.02 -2.71
C GLY A 198 -8.30 -16.79 -1.94
N TYR A 199 -7.91 -15.70 -2.62
CA TYR A 199 -7.51 -14.44 -2.01
C TYR A 199 -8.72 -13.52 -1.74
N ARG A 200 -8.52 -12.50 -0.90
CA ARG A 200 -9.54 -11.50 -0.50
C ARG A 200 -9.23 -10.15 -1.14
N PRO A 201 -9.70 -9.88 -2.35
CA PRO A 201 -9.50 -8.58 -2.98
C PRO A 201 -10.39 -7.51 -2.32
N MET A 202 -9.88 -6.28 -2.29
CA MET A 202 -10.64 -5.08 -1.95
C MET A 202 -10.67 -4.14 -3.14
N ILE A 203 -11.86 -3.69 -3.52
CA ILE A 203 -12.09 -2.73 -4.59
C ILE A 203 -12.58 -1.43 -3.97
N ILE A 204 -11.87 -0.34 -4.20
CA ILE A 204 -12.30 1.02 -3.84
C ILE A 204 -12.68 1.71 -5.14
N SER A 205 -13.98 1.79 -5.41
CA SER A 205 -14.57 2.38 -6.61
C SER A 205 -15.25 3.70 -6.25
N LEU A 206 -14.69 4.81 -6.71
CA LEU A 206 -15.25 6.13 -6.47
C LEU A 206 -16.12 6.63 -7.62
N GLU A 207 -16.07 5.95 -8.77
CA GLU A 207 -16.83 6.31 -9.98
C GLU A 207 -18.24 5.69 -9.98
N MET A 208 -18.40 4.50 -9.38
CA MET A 208 -19.62 3.73 -9.50
C MET A 208 -20.27 3.43 -8.16
N ASN A 209 -21.58 3.29 -8.15
CA ASN A 209 -22.31 2.86 -6.96
C ASN A 209 -22.21 1.32 -6.76
N LYS A 210 -22.59 0.88 -5.54
CA LYS A 210 -22.53 -0.53 -5.14
C LYS A 210 -23.28 -1.46 -6.09
N GLN A 211 -24.46 -1.05 -6.57
CA GLN A 211 -25.29 -1.89 -7.43
C GLN A 211 -24.65 -2.11 -8.79
N GLN A 212 -24.13 -1.05 -9.40
CA GLN A 212 -23.42 -1.14 -10.68
C GLN A 212 -22.14 -1.99 -10.59
N GLU A 213 -21.39 -1.87 -9.51
CA GLU A 213 -20.21 -2.70 -9.27
C GLU A 213 -20.59 -4.17 -9.08
N GLY A 214 -21.65 -4.46 -8.32
CA GLY A 214 -22.17 -5.82 -8.15
C GLY A 214 -22.57 -6.45 -9.47
N GLN A 215 -23.35 -5.75 -10.30
CA GLN A 215 -23.77 -6.25 -11.63
C GLN A 215 -22.57 -6.57 -12.53
N ARG A 216 -21.53 -5.72 -12.54
CA ARG A 216 -20.31 -5.99 -13.30
C ARG A 216 -19.55 -7.22 -12.77
N LEU A 217 -19.46 -7.34 -11.46
CA LEU A 217 -18.78 -8.46 -10.81
C LEU A 217 -19.51 -9.78 -11.12
N ASP A 218 -20.85 -9.79 -10.98
CA ASP A 218 -21.66 -10.97 -11.25
C ASP A 218 -21.56 -11.40 -12.72
N THR A 219 -21.59 -10.44 -13.66
CA THR A 219 -21.39 -10.71 -15.09
C THR A 219 -20.02 -11.35 -15.34
N LEU A 220 -18.96 -10.85 -14.71
CA LEU A 220 -17.61 -11.41 -14.82
C LEU A 220 -17.50 -12.82 -14.23
N LEU A 221 -18.15 -13.05 -13.09
CA LEU A 221 -18.18 -14.35 -12.43
C LEU A 221 -18.99 -15.38 -13.21
N ASN A 222 -20.08 -14.95 -13.86
CA ASN A 222 -20.87 -15.79 -14.76
C ASN A 222 -20.08 -16.26 -15.99
N ASN A 223 -19.10 -15.47 -16.44
CA ASN A 223 -18.08 -15.84 -17.44
C ASN A 223 -18.65 -16.54 -18.70
N GLY A 224 -19.81 -16.14 -19.16
CA GLY A 224 -20.47 -16.71 -20.33
C GLY A 224 -21.11 -18.09 -20.15
N GLU A 225 -21.32 -18.54 -18.91
CA GLU A 225 -21.98 -19.80 -18.59
C GLU A 225 -23.49 -19.82 -18.95
N GLY A 226 -24.01 -18.65 -19.37
CA GLY A 226 -25.38 -18.58 -19.92
C GLY A 226 -26.50 -18.41 -18.88
N HIS A 227 -26.16 -18.16 -17.60
CA HIS A 227 -27.17 -18.00 -16.56
C HIS A 227 -27.94 -16.69 -16.72
N PHE A 228 -27.26 -15.61 -17.11
CA PHE A 228 -27.80 -14.27 -17.33
C PHE A 228 -26.80 -13.40 -18.09
N THR A 229 -27.25 -12.24 -18.55
CA THR A 229 -26.42 -11.24 -19.22
C THR A 229 -26.32 -9.96 -18.37
N ASN A 230 -25.36 -9.09 -18.69
CA ASN A 230 -25.26 -7.78 -18.05
C ASN A 230 -26.54 -6.94 -18.25
N THR A 231 -27.12 -7.02 -19.44
CA THR A 231 -28.40 -6.36 -19.75
C THR A 231 -29.53 -6.90 -18.90
N ASP A 232 -29.60 -8.19 -18.62
CA ASP A 232 -30.62 -8.80 -17.75
C ASP A 232 -30.53 -8.23 -16.33
N LEU A 233 -29.30 -8.10 -15.80
CA LEU A 233 -29.07 -7.52 -14.46
C LEU A 233 -29.43 -6.03 -14.41
N ILE A 234 -29.03 -5.24 -15.42
CA ILE A 234 -29.34 -3.80 -15.49
C ILE A 234 -30.86 -3.57 -15.59
N LYS A 235 -31.56 -4.37 -16.40
CA LYS A 235 -33.02 -4.24 -16.62
C LYS A 235 -33.85 -4.95 -15.56
N ALA A 236 -33.25 -5.58 -14.58
CA ALA A 236 -33.93 -6.39 -13.55
C ALA A 236 -34.92 -7.38 -14.18
N ASN A 237 -34.44 -8.17 -15.16
CA ASN A 237 -35.27 -9.12 -15.89
C ASN A 237 -35.80 -10.21 -14.95
N ALA A 238 -37.11 -10.27 -14.73
CA ALA A 238 -37.73 -11.22 -13.82
C ALA A 238 -37.50 -12.68 -14.22
N ASN A 239 -37.26 -12.98 -15.51
CA ASN A 239 -37.08 -14.33 -16.01
C ASN A 239 -35.78 -15.00 -15.54
N ILE A 240 -34.81 -14.23 -15.04
CA ILE A 240 -33.53 -14.78 -14.57
C ILE A 240 -33.49 -15.03 -13.05
N LEU A 241 -34.48 -14.62 -12.27
CA LEU A 241 -34.42 -14.58 -10.80
C LEU A 241 -34.07 -15.95 -10.20
N ASP A 242 -34.79 -17.02 -10.59
CA ASP A 242 -34.53 -18.37 -10.07
C ASP A 242 -33.15 -18.90 -10.50
N THR A 243 -32.72 -18.55 -11.71
CA THR A 243 -31.40 -18.96 -12.24
C THR A 243 -30.30 -18.20 -11.53
N TYR A 244 -30.50 -16.90 -11.32
CA TYR A 244 -29.53 -16.05 -10.60
C TYR A 244 -29.36 -16.49 -9.13
N GLU A 245 -30.45 -16.77 -8.42
CA GLU A 245 -30.41 -17.24 -7.02
C GLU A 245 -29.58 -18.53 -6.90
N LYS A 246 -29.88 -19.54 -7.73
CA LYS A 246 -29.14 -20.82 -7.75
C LYS A 246 -27.68 -20.64 -8.10
N TRP A 247 -27.39 -19.80 -9.09
CA TRP A 247 -26.03 -19.46 -9.47
C TRP A 247 -25.27 -18.74 -8.35
N ALA A 248 -25.90 -17.75 -7.71
CA ALA A 248 -25.29 -16.98 -6.62
C ALA A 248 -24.98 -17.87 -5.41
N ASP A 249 -25.92 -18.72 -5.01
CA ASP A 249 -25.70 -19.68 -3.92
C ASP A 249 -24.54 -20.64 -4.23
N ALA A 250 -24.48 -21.19 -5.43
CA ALA A 250 -23.38 -22.07 -5.84
C ALA A 250 -22.03 -21.35 -5.92
N THR A 251 -22.03 -20.07 -6.36
CA THR A 251 -20.81 -19.30 -6.58
C THR A 251 -20.23 -18.77 -5.27
N PHE A 252 -21.07 -18.28 -4.35
CA PHE A 252 -20.62 -17.55 -3.17
C PHE A 252 -20.59 -18.35 -1.87
N ALA A 253 -21.31 -19.50 -1.81
CA ALA A 253 -21.38 -20.28 -0.58
C ALA A 253 -19.99 -20.73 -0.07
N GLY A 254 -19.65 -20.35 1.15
CA GLY A 254 -18.38 -20.72 1.80
C GLY A 254 -17.13 -20.10 1.21
N LYS A 255 -17.25 -19.10 0.34
CA LYS A 255 -16.11 -18.40 -0.28
C LYS A 255 -15.63 -17.23 0.56
N GLN A 256 -14.37 -16.83 0.33
CA GLN A 256 -13.80 -15.62 0.92
C GLN A 256 -14.53 -14.38 0.41
N PRO A 257 -14.55 -13.27 1.19
CA PRO A 257 -15.19 -12.03 0.75
C PRO A 257 -14.42 -11.33 -0.37
N ILE A 258 -15.16 -10.61 -1.22
CA ILE A 258 -14.68 -9.48 -2.02
C ILE A 258 -15.17 -8.22 -1.34
N TYR A 259 -14.27 -7.36 -0.90
CA TYR A 259 -14.65 -6.10 -0.24
C TYR A 259 -14.85 -5.01 -1.28
N LEU A 260 -15.96 -4.29 -1.18
CA LEU A 260 -16.27 -3.14 -2.03
C LEU A 260 -16.49 -1.90 -1.18
N ILE A 261 -15.76 -0.84 -1.49
CA ILE A 261 -15.94 0.50 -0.93
C ILE A 261 -16.30 1.42 -2.10
N THR A 262 -17.42 2.14 -1.97
CA THR A 262 -17.87 3.13 -2.96
C THR A 262 -17.88 4.53 -2.35
N SER A 263 -18.07 5.55 -3.19
CA SER A 263 -18.21 6.94 -2.73
C SER A 263 -19.49 7.19 -1.91
N GLU A 264 -20.40 6.22 -1.85
CA GLU A 264 -21.64 6.35 -1.07
C GLU A 264 -21.34 6.47 0.42
N GLY A 265 -21.61 7.64 0.99
CA GLY A 265 -21.39 7.92 2.43
C GLY A 265 -19.96 8.29 2.81
N VAL A 266 -19.09 8.54 1.84
CA VAL A 266 -17.74 9.02 2.05
C VAL A 266 -17.62 10.46 1.56
N GLU A 267 -17.37 11.41 2.46
CA GLU A 267 -17.19 12.83 2.09
C GLU A 267 -15.84 13.07 1.38
N THR A 268 -14.80 12.36 1.81
CA THR A 268 -13.44 12.46 1.25
C THR A 268 -12.81 11.08 1.18
N ALA A 269 -12.29 10.71 0.03
CA ALA A 269 -11.58 9.46 -0.18
C ALA A 269 -10.09 9.78 -0.42
N ASP A 270 -9.29 9.69 0.61
CA ASP A 270 -7.85 9.95 0.57
C ASP A 270 -7.01 8.71 0.90
N GLN A 271 -5.69 8.85 0.87
CA GLN A 271 -4.78 7.76 1.21
C GLN A 271 -4.92 7.26 2.65
N ASN A 272 -5.40 8.08 3.59
CA ASN A 272 -5.63 7.67 4.98
C ASN A 272 -6.86 6.77 5.08
N MET A 273 -7.91 7.08 4.32
CA MET A 273 -9.09 6.21 4.20
C MET A 273 -8.69 4.85 3.60
N VAL A 274 -7.86 4.82 2.55
CA VAL A 274 -7.35 3.56 1.97
C VAL A 274 -6.61 2.74 3.02
N GLN A 275 -5.70 3.35 3.78
CA GLN A 275 -4.98 2.66 4.87
C GLN A 275 -5.94 2.14 5.94
N ALA A 276 -6.90 2.97 6.40
CA ALA A 276 -7.86 2.56 7.41
C ALA A 276 -8.73 1.36 6.95
N LYS A 277 -9.09 1.30 5.66
CA LYS A 277 -9.82 0.15 5.10
C LYS A 277 -8.95 -1.10 4.98
N ILE A 278 -7.67 -0.96 4.67
CA ILE A 278 -6.71 -2.08 4.71
C ILE A 278 -6.58 -2.60 6.13
N ASP A 279 -6.43 -1.73 7.13
CA ASP A 279 -6.32 -2.11 8.53
C ASP A 279 -7.61 -2.77 9.08
N GLN A 280 -8.78 -2.37 8.54
CA GLN A 280 -10.08 -2.93 8.93
C GLN A 280 -10.33 -4.32 8.36
N TYR A 281 -10.04 -4.52 7.07
CA TYR A 281 -10.46 -5.72 6.33
C TYR A 281 -9.33 -6.70 6.07
N HIS A 282 -8.07 -6.30 6.21
CA HIS A 282 -6.87 -7.09 5.92
C HIS A 282 -6.96 -7.80 4.55
N PRO A 283 -7.19 -7.06 3.45
CA PRO A 283 -7.27 -7.66 2.12
C PRO A 283 -5.91 -8.18 1.67
N ASP A 284 -5.93 -9.13 0.72
CA ASP A 284 -4.70 -9.65 0.13
C ASP A 284 -4.23 -8.82 -1.07
N MET A 285 -5.12 -8.03 -1.69
CA MET A 285 -4.83 -7.05 -2.73
C MET A 285 -5.85 -5.92 -2.74
N VAL A 286 -5.47 -4.78 -3.30
CA VAL A 286 -6.34 -3.59 -3.41
C VAL A 286 -6.39 -3.10 -4.85
N ILE A 287 -7.60 -2.72 -5.30
CA ILE A 287 -7.83 -2.02 -6.56
C ILE A 287 -8.38 -0.63 -6.24
N LEU A 288 -7.79 0.39 -6.84
CA LEU A 288 -8.20 1.79 -6.73
C LEU A 288 -8.78 2.23 -8.08
N ASP A 289 -10.05 2.58 -8.15
CA ASP A 289 -10.73 3.00 -9.38
C ASP A 289 -11.54 4.29 -9.17
N TYR A 290 -11.02 5.42 -9.65
CA TYR A 290 -9.73 5.62 -10.31
C TYR A 290 -8.96 6.75 -9.62
N HIS A 291 -7.66 6.80 -9.87
CA HIS A 291 -6.67 7.69 -9.25
C HIS A 291 -7.12 9.15 -9.11
N GLY A 292 -7.73 9.71 -10.15
CA GLY A 292 -8.13 11.12 -10.20
C GLY A 292 -9.27 11.51 -9.25
N LEU A 293 -10.04 10.56 -8.73
CA LEU A 293 -11.13 10.82 -7.78
C LEU A 293 -10.69 10.80 -6.32
N PHE A 294 -9.48 10.32 -6.03
CA PHE A 294 -8.95 10.40 -4.66
C PHE A 294 -8.50 11.81 -4.32
N ASP A 295 -8.72 12.20 -3.08
CA ASP A 295 -8.21 13.43 -2.51
C ASP A 295 -6.82 13.21 -1.90
N ASP A 296 -6.02 14.28 -1.81
CA ASP A 296 -4.74 14.27 -1.12
C ASP A 296 -4.84 14.97 0.23
N SER A 297 -4.64 14.23 1.30
CA SER A 297 -4.68 14.77 2.67
C SER A 297 -3.59 15.80 2.98
N SER A 298 -2.57 15.96 2.11
CA SER A 298 -1.51 16.95 2.27
C SER A 298 -1.88 18.35 1.78
N GLY A 299 -3.07 18.52 1.18
CA GLY A 299 -3.57 19.82 0.74
C GLY A 299 -2.88 20.35 -0.52
N SER A 300 -2.66 19.51 -1.50
CA SER A 300 -2.07 19.88 -2.80
C SER A 300 -2.81 21.03 -3.47
N LYS A 301 -2.06 21.93 -4.09
CA LYS A 301 -2.62 23.11 -4.77
C LYS A 301 -2.97 22.86 -6.25
N THR A 302 -2.44 21.79 -6.84
CA THR A 302 -2.65 21.44 -8.25
C THR A 302 -2.96 19.97 -8.41
N GLU A 303 -3.70 19.59 -9.46
CA GLU A 303 -3.98 18.19 -9.78
C GLU A 303 -2.70 17.39 -10.04
N THR A 304 -1.67 18.01 -10.62
CA THR A 304 -0.35 17.38 -10.83
C THR A 304 0.34 17.05 -9.50
N GLU A 305 0.29 17.97 -8.53
CA GLU A 305 0.87 17.76 -7.19
C GLU A 305 0.09 16.70 -6.44
N LYS A 306 -1.25 16.75 -6.48
CA LYS A 306 -2.17 15.76 -5.92
C LYS A 306 -1.84 14.35 -6.45
N ALA A 307 -1.82 14.18 -7.78
CA ALA A 307 -1.51 12.89 -8.40
C ALA A 307 -0.12 12.35 -8.00
N LYS A 308 0.88 13.22 -7.93
CA LYS A 308 2.23 12.86 -7.47
C LYS A 308 2.26 12.39 -6.01
N ASN A 309 1.54 13.08 -5.12
CA ASN A 309 1.52 12.75 -3.70
C ASN A 309 0.76 11.45 -3.44
N LEU A 310 -0.39 11.26 -4.11
CA LEU A 310 -1.15 10.02 -4.06
C LEU A 310 -0.35 8.82 -4.57
N SER A 311 0.33 8.95 -5.71
CA SER A 311 1.18 7.89 -6.26
C SER A 311 2.22 7.40 -5.25
N LYS A 312 2.96 8.34 -4.63
CA LYS A 312 3.93 8.01 -3.58
C LYS A 312 3.29 7.40 -2.35
N ALA A 313 2.11 7.90 -1.96
CA ALA A 313 1.39 7.38 -0.81
C ALA A 313 0.92 5.95 -1.06
N PHE A 314 0.29 5.64 -2.19
CA PHE A 314 -0.17 4.31 -2.54
C PHE A 314 0.98 3.30 -2.68
N LYS A 315 2.11 3.70 -3.30
CA LYS A 315 3.31 2.85 -3.31
C LYS A 315 3.82 2.54 -1.90
N ARG A 316 3.85 3.52 -0.99
CA ARG A 316 4.26 3.31 0.40
C ARG A 316 3.27 2.40 1.15
N ILE A 317 1.97 2.56 0.92
CA ILE A 317 0.92 1.72 1.50
C ILE A 317 1.09 0.27 1.03
N ALA A 318 1.32 0.04 -0.27
CA ALA A 318 1.58 -1.29 -0.81
C ALA A 318 2.76 -1.98 -0.13
N VAL A 319 3.92 -1.30 -0.06
CA VAL A 319 5.14 -1.82 0.56
C VAL A 319 4.96 -2.07 2.05
N ARG A 320 4.37 -1.11 2.78
CA ARG A 320 4.18 -1.19 4.24
C ARG A 320 3.27 -2.34 4.65
N ASN A 321 2.19 -2.57 3.89
CA ASN A 321 1.23 -3.62 4.19
C ASN A 321 1.59 -4.95 3.51
N SER A 322 2.66 -4.99 2.72
CA SER A 322 3.08 -6.17 1.95
C SER A 322 1.96 -6.73 1.06
N ILE A 323 1.18 -5.86 0.43
CA ILE A 323 0.09 -6.22 -0.49
C ILE A 323 0.24 -5.51 -1.83
N PRO A 324 -0.17 -6.10 -2.96
CA PRO A 324 -0.23 -5.39 -4.23
C PRO A 324 -1.38 -4.39 -4.25
N ILE A 325 -1.11 -3.22 -4.83
CA ILE A 325 -2.11 -2.19 -5.14
C ILE A 325 -2.13 -1.99 -6.65
N ILE A 326 -3.32 -2.12 -7.24
CA ILE A 326 -3.56 -1.85 -8.66
C ILE A 326 -4.37 -0.55 -8.76
N ASP A 327 -3.79 0.46 -9.38
CA ASP A 327 -4.35 1.80 -9.50
C ASP A 327 -4.76 2.08 -10.95
N VAL A 328 -6.01 2.42 -11.16
CA VAL A 328 -6.56 2.76 -12.47
C VAL A 328 -6.35 4.25 -12.72
N ALA A 329 -5.67 4.59 -13.81
CA ALA A 329 -5.38 5.97 -14.17
C ALA A 329 -5.86 6.31 -15.58
N ALA A 330 -6.39 7.52 -15.73
CA ALA A 330 -6.78 8.06 -17.02
C ALA A 330 -5.60 8.69 -17.75
N VAL A 331 -5.69 8.76 -19.07
CA VAL A 331 -4.76 9.46 -19.94
C VAL A 331 -5.36 10.81 -20.32
N THR A 332 -4.54 11.84 -20.45
CA THR A 332 -4.98 13.17 -20.90
C THR A 332 -5.35 13.08 -22.38
N MET A 333 -6.54 13.56 -22.74
CA MET A 333 -6.92 13.67 -24.15
C MET A 333 -6.01 14.71 -24.84
N SER A 334 -5.07 14.24 -25.65
CA SER A 334 -4.55 15.03 -26.76
C SER A 334 -5.54 14.90 -27.93
N GLU A 335 -5.65 15.93 -28.76
CA GLU A 335 -6.57 15.96 -29.89
C GLU A 335 -6.41 14.70 -30.78
N GLY A 336 -7.43 13.85 -30.79
CA GLY A 336 -7.50 12.61 -31.55
C GLY A 336 -7.42 11.36 -30.66
N HIS A 337 -8.43 10.49 -30.75
CA HIS A 337 -8.36 9.15 -30.18
C HIS A 337 -7.17 8.42 -30.79
N SER A 338 -6.19 8.08 -29.99
CA SER A 338 -5.06 7.30 -30.45
C SER A 338 -5.54 5.88 -30.81
N GLU A 339 -5.18 5.41 -31.99
CA GLU A 339 -5.41 4.03 -32.46
C GLU A 339 -4.45 3.03 -31.81
N ARG A 340 -3.81 3.39 -30.71
CA ARG A 340 -2.78 2.62 -30.00
C ARG A 340 -2.91 2.71 -28.49
N PRO A 341 -2.34 1.75 -27.74
CA PRO A 341 -2.17 1.89 -26.29
C PRO A 341 -1.36 3.16 -25.96
N PRO A 342 -1.73 3.90 -24.88
CA PRO A 342 -1.04 5.14 -24.51
C PRO A 342 0.41 4.90 -24.09
N GLU A 343 1.24 5.93 -24.24
CA GLU A 343 2.62 5.98 -23.77
C GLU A 343 2.70 6.57 -22.35
N LEU A 344 3.86 6.41 -21.69
CA LEU A 344 4.06 6.93 -20.32
C LEU A 344 3.98 8.45 -20.25
N GLU A 345 4.30 9.15 -21.34
CA GLU A 345 4.27 10.61 -21.46
C GLU A 345 2.84 11.16 -21.50
N GLU A 346 1.87 10.32 -21.87
CA GLU A 346 0.45 10.67 -22.01
C GLU A 346 -0.33 10.49 -20.70
N VAL A 347 0.33 10.09 -19.60
CA VAL A 347 -0.31 9.94 -18.28
C VAL A 347 -0.87 11.27 -17.81
N ALA A 348 -2.16 11.29 -17.47
CA ALA A 348 -2.82 12.47 -16.93
C ALA A 348 -2.12 12.95 -15.65
N TRP A 349 -1.95 14.25 -15.54
CA TRP A 349 -1.50 15.00 -14.36
C TRP A 349 -0.08 14.70 -13.87
N SER A 350 0.47 13.47 -13.99
CA SER A 350 1.79 13.21 -13.40
C SER A 350 2.53 12.02 -14.01
N LYS A 351 3.68 12.29 -14.61
CA LYS A 351 4.67 11.26 -14.97
C LYS A 351 5.17 10.49 -13.73
N GLN A 352 5.01 11.06 -12.53
CA GLN A 352 5.43 10.44 -11.27
C GLN A 352 4.71 9.11 -11.03
N LEU A 353 3.42 9.01 -11.39
CA LEU A 353 2.64 7.79 -11.30
C LEU A 353 3.34 6.62 -12.01
N ALA A 354 3.82 6.88 -13.24
CA ALA A 354 4.58 5.89 -13.98
C ALA A 354 5.96 5.60 -13.34
N TYR A 355 6.62 6.60 -12.73
CA TYR A 355 7.92 6.38 -12.07
C TYR A 355 7.81 5.56 -10.79
N ASP A 356 6.76 5.74 -10.00
CA ASP A 356 6.58 5.04 -8.73
C ASP A 356 6.10 3.59 -8.94
N ALA A 357 5.40 3.29 -10.04
CA ALA A 357 4.90 1.97 -10.36
C ALA A 357 6.00 0.91 -10.59
N ASP A 358 5.74 -0.33 -10.23
CA ASP A 358 6.57 -1.49 -10.55
C ASP A 358 6.22 -2.08 -11.92
N LEU A 359 4.94 -1.97 -12.29
CA LEU A 359 4.39 -2.35 -13.59
C LEU A 359 3.39 -1.28 -14.05
N VAL A 360 3.48 -0.90 -15.31
CA VAL A 360 2.48 -0.06 -15.98
C VAL A 360 1.94 -0.81 -17.18
N LEU A 361 0.65 -1.06 -17.18
CA LEU A 361 -0.10 -1.68 -18.28
C LEU A 361 -0.93 -0.62 -19.00
N ALA A 362 -0.67 -0.43 -20.28
CA ALA A 362 -1.44 0.47 -21.13
C ALA A 362 -2.48 -0.33 -21.93
N ILE A 363 -3.73 0.12 -21.87
CA ILE A 363 -4.88 -0.55 -22.44
C ILE A 363 -5.44 0.27 -23.58
N HIS A 364 -5.71 -0.40 -24.69
CA HIS A 364 -6.40 0.14 -25.84
C HIS A 364 -7.52 -0.81 -26.28
N ARG A 365 -8.58 -0.22 -26.81
CA ARG A 365 -9.68 -0.92 -27.45
C ARG A 365 -10.31 -0.01 -28.48
N GLU A 366 -10.45 -0.47 -29.70
CA GLU A 366 -11.21 0.26 -30.72
C GLU A 366 -12.70 0.34 -30.37
N PRO A 367 -13.38 1.41 -30.76
CA PRO A 367 -14.82 1.52 -30.57
C PRO A 367 -15.57 0.32 -31.15
N ASN A 368 -16.49 -0.25 -30.37
CA ASN A 368 -17.30 -1.44 -30.72
C ASN A 368 -16.50 -2.74 -30.97
N SER A 369 -15.21 -2.77 -30.66
CA SER A 369 -14.43 -4.01 -30.68
C SER A 369 -14.62 -4.79 -29.38
N ASP A 370 -14.54 -6.11 -29.44
CA ASP A 370 -14.43 -7.01 -28.29
C ASP A 370 -12.96 -7.33 -27.95
N LEU A 371 -12.01 -6.81 -28.75
CA LEU A 371 -10.59 -7.08 -28.60
C LEU A 371 -9.91 -5.92 -27.84
N PHE A 372 -9.34 -6.26 -26.69
CA PHE A 372 -8.52 -5.37 -25.86
C PHE A 372 -7.05 -5.65 -26.13
N GLN A 373 -6.30 -4.64 -26.45
CA GLN A 373 -4.85 -4.68 -26.50
C GLN A 373 -4.28 -4.17 -25.18
N VAL A 374 -3.41 -4.96 -24.54
CA VAL A 374 -2.72 -4.60 -23.32
C VAL A 374 -1.23 -4.73 -23.53
N VAL A 375 -0.47 -3.66 -23.27
CA VAL A 375 0.98 -3.66 -23.39
C VAL A 375 1.61 -3.13 -22.10
N SER A 376 2.71 -3.73 -21.69
CA SER A 376 3.49 -3.20 -20.57
C SER A 376 4.36 -2.04 -21.06
N ARG A 377 4.22 -0.88 -20.45
CA ARG A 377 5.04 0.31 -20.74
C ARG A 377 6.22 0.45 -19.79
N LYS A 378 6.09 -0.17 -18.62
CA LYS A 378 7.17 -0.26 -17.62
C LYS A 378 7.07 -1.58 -16.90
N VAL A 379 8.22 -2.23 -16.70
CA VAL A 379 8.36 -3.45 -15.91
C VAL A 379 9.67 -3.37 -15.14
N ARG A 380 9.64 -3.44 -13.79
CA ARG A 380 10.87 -3.34 -12.99
C ARG A 380 11.67 -4.63 -12.89
N ARG A 381 10.99 -5.77 -12.86
CA ARG A 381 11.60 -7.07 -12.56
C ARG A 381 11.51 -8.12 -13.66
N ALA A 382 11.05 -7.72 -14.84
CA ALA A 382 10.90 -8.61 -15.97
C ALA A 382 11.09 -7.86 -17.29
N THR A 383 11.04 -8.57 -18.41
CA THR A 383 11.00 -7.97 -19.75
C THR A 383 9.63 -7.40 -20.06
N GLN A 384 9.56 -6.44 -20.98
CA GLN A 384 8.28 -5.93 -21.48
C GLN A 384 7.51 -7.05 -22.20
N PHE A 385 6.19 -7.00 -22.13
CA PHE A 385 5.27 -7.96 -22.72
C PHE A 385 3.98 -7.26 -23.17
N GLY A 386 3.20 -7.96 -23.97
CA GLY A 386 1.87 -7.54 -24.35
C GLY A 386 0.99 -8.75 -24.65
N PHE A 387 -0.31 -8.53 -24.70
CA PHE A 387 -1.30 -9.57 -24.99
C PHE A 387 -2.59 -8.92 -25.46
N TYR A 388 -3.45 -9.77 -26.03
CA TYR A 388 -4.81 -9.39 -26.37
C TYR A 388 -5.80 -10.18 -25.48
N LEU A 389 -6.90 -9.52 -25.14
CA LEU A 389 -8.06 -10.15 -24.51
C LEU A 389 -9.26 -9.96 -25.43
N ARG A 390 -9.86 -11.04 -25.86
CA ARG A 390 -11.18 -11.01 -26.47
C ARG A 390 -12.20 -11.10 -25.35
N TRP A 391 -13.08 -10.11 -25.26
CA TRP A 391 -13.98 -10.01 -24.12
C TRP A 391 -15.38 -9.56 -24.54
N ASN A 392 -16.35 -10.42 -24.32
CA ASN A 392 -17.76 -10.08 -24.45
C ASN A 392 -18.26 -9.49 -23.12
N LEU A 393 -18.40 -8.17 -23.07
CA LEU A 393 -18.82 -7.44 -21.86
C LEU A 393 -20.27 -7.74 -21.46
N GLU A 394 -21.10 -8.25 -22.38
CA GLU A 394 -22.48 -8.61 -22.13
C GLU A 394 -22.63 -9.93 -21.37
N THR A 395 -21.80 -10.90 -21.70
CA THR A 395 -21.83 -12.24 -21.08
C THR A 395 -20.76 -12.45 -20.01
N GLY A 396 -19.79 -11.55 -19.92
CA GLY A 396 -18.62 -11.69 -19.06
C GLY A 396 -17.55 -12.66 -19.58
N LYS A 397 -17.81 -13.35 -20.70
CA LYS A 397 -16.87 -14.30 -21.28
C LYS A 397 -15.64 -13.58 -21.82
N TRP A 398 -14.44 -14.04 -21.42
CA TRP A 398 -13.18 -13.52 -21.92
C TRP A 398 -12.21 -14.68 -22.25
N GLU A 399 -11.30 -14.41 -23.16
CA GLU A 399 -10.24 -15.33 -23.59
C GLU A 399 -8.97 -14.54 -23.87
N GLU A 400 -7.82 -15.09 -23.48
CA GLU A 400 -6.50 -14.53 -23.81
C GLU A 400 -6.11 -14.98 -25.22
N GLU A 401 -5.81 -13.99 -26.05
CA GLU A 401 -5.31 -14.23 -27.41
C GLU A 401 -3.88 -13.70 -27.52
N TRP A 402 -2.97 -14.52 -28.00
CA TRP A 402 -1.59 -14.25 -28.44
C TRP A 402 -0.77 -13.17 -27.71
N ASP A 403 0.46 -13.55 -27.36
CA ASP A 403 1.52 -12.66 -26.89
C ASP A 403 1.92 -11.70 -28.03
N ILE A 404 2.16 -10.41 -27.71
CA ILE A 404 2.67 -9.39 -28.64
C ILE A 404 4.18 -9.32 -28.50
#